data_516e944ea3d89851d31204c88abb12c3
#
_entry.id   516e944ea3d89851d31204c88abb12c3
#
_cell.length_a   1.000
_cell.length_b   1.000
_cell.length_c   1.000
_cell.angle_alpha   90.00
_cell.angle_beta   90.00
_cell.angle_gamma   90.00
#
_symmetry.space_group_name_H-M   'P 1'
#
loop_
_entity.id
_entity.type
_entity.pdbx_description
1 polymer ?
#
loop_
_entity_poly.entity_id
_entity_poly.type
_entity_poly.pdbx_seq_one_letter_code
_entity_poly.pdbx_strand_id
1 'polypeptide(L)'
;MKRIIYVSHDQLNAKYGALKGSNPKEDLVVLVESARMLTEEFGSKVRLYFLLSSAAHFVKSLEDDGYSVIYQKSATTVDGLKEVLKKNPGLPIIAATPSSFRLKQSLTDFGVTLLENDFFLTPAAIFNQWAGGQKSYLMESFYRSQRLRLNVLVENAKPVGGAWNFDKENRSPLPKGYKFPPYLEHKPDEIDIKIAAELGIKPLTTWATSRAGAKKALKNFLDNHFAQFGPYEDAMTVDNWALHHSLLSPYINNGLLHPSEVVEAAIKRFEK
;
A
#
# COMPACT_ATOMS: atom_id res chain seq x y z
N MET A 1 11.60 7.17 25.94
CA MET A 1 10.50 7.02 24.95
C MET A 1 9.19 7.44 25.60
N LYS A 2 8.29 8.08 24.83
CA LYS A 2 6.96 8.53 25.31
C LYS A 2 5.87 7.49 25.01
N ARG A 3 6.01 6.76 23.91
CA ARG A 3 5.03 5.77 23.46
C ARG A 3 5.66 4.75 22.49
N ILE A 4 4.93 3.66 22.28
CA ILE A 4 5.20 2.68 21.23
C ILE A 4 4.25 2.94 20.06
N ILE A 5 4.79 2.96 18.85
CA ILE A 5 4.02 3.03 17.61
C ILE A 5 4.11 1.67 16.92
N TYR A 6 3.03 0.89 16.94
CA TYR A 6 2.95 -0.34 16.17
C TYR A 6 2.59 -0.04 14.71
N VAL A 7 3.38 -0.57 13.78
CA VAL A 7 3.14 -0.45 12.33
C VAL A 7 2.92 -1.85 11.75
N SER A 8 1.80 -2.03 11.06
CA SER A 8 1.50 -3.28 10.36
C SER A 8 2.13 -3.30 8.95
N HIS A 9 2.30 -4.52 8.37
CA HIS A 9 2.99 -4.71 7.08
C HIS A 9 2.22 -4.15 5.87
N ASP A 10 1.00 -3.65 6.06
CA ASP A 10 0.20 -2.96 5.07
C ASP A 10 0.18 -1.43 5.24
N GLN A 11 1.08 -0.88 6.11
CA GLN A 11 1.11 0.53 6.49
C GLN A 11 2.54 1.12 6.46
N LEU A 12 3.35 0.72 5.48
CA LEU A 12 4.79 1.02 5.41
C LEU A 12 5.08 2.42 4.83
N ASN A 13 4.60 3.48 5.52
CA ASN A 13 4.82 4.87 5.12
C ASN A 13 4.85 5.80 6.33
N ALA A 14 5.98 6.46 6.54
CA ALA A 14 6.18 7.34 7.69
C ALA A 14 5.32 8.63 7.66
N LYS A 15 4.72 8.98 6.52
CA LYS A 15 3.90 10.20 6.37
C LYS A 15 2.43 10.00 6.75
N TYR A 16 2.01 8.76 6.99
CA TYR A 16 0.61 8.38 7.21
C TYR A 16 0.46 7.50 8.44
N GLY A 17 -0.77 7.29 8.86
CA GLY A 17 -1.12 6.43 9.99
C GLY A 17 -0.54 6.92 11.30
N ALA A 18 -0.14 5.98 12.15
CA ALA A 18 0.35 6.27 13.49
C ALA A 18 1.73 6.95 13.51
N LEU A 19 2.49 6.91 12.41
CA LEU A 19 3.78 7.59 12.28
C LEU A 19 3.64 9.07 11.89
N LYS A 20 2.47 9.50 11.41
CA LYS A 20 2.23 10.90 11.07
C LYS A 20 2.41 11.80 12.30
N GLY A 21 3.37 12.72 12.24
CA GLY A 21 3.71 13.60 13.34
C GLY A 21 4.45 12.94 14.50
N SER A 22 5.02 11.75 14.32
CA SER A 22 5.89 11.09 15.29
C SER A 22 7.24 11.79 15.42
N ASN A 23 7.92 11.56 16.55
CA ASN A 23 9.24 12.11 16.85
C ASN A 23 10.27 10.99 17.02
N PRO A 24 11.32 10.92 16.18
CA PRO A 24 12.35 9.88 16.27
C PRO A 24 13.03 9.76 17.64
N LYS A 25 13.15 10.88 18.38
CA LYS A 25 13.81 10.92 19.69
C LYS A 25 12.92 10.45 20.86
N GLU A 26 11.60 10.38 20.64
CA GLU A 26 10.63 10.15 21.71
C GLU A 26 9.76 8.92 21.48
N ASP A 27 9.63 8.48 20.24
CA ASP A 27 8.74 7.37 19.85
C ASP A 27 9.54 6.11 19.53
N LEU A 28 9.09 4.97 20.05
CA LEU A 28 9.63 3.66 19.75
C LEU A 28 8.74 3.02 18.68
N VAL A 29 9.29 2.72 17.50
CA VAL A 29 8.53 2.06 16.44
C VAL A 29 8.68 0.54 16.55
N VAL A 30 7.58 -0.18 16.41
CA VAL A 30 7.55 -1.64 16.50
C VAL A 30 6.83 -2.22 15.29
N LEU A 31 7.49 -3.16 14.62
CA LEU A 31 6.86 -4.06 13.66
C LEU A 31 6.93 -5.49 14.22
N VAL A 32 5.88 -6.28 14.00
CA VAL A 32 5.85 -7.68 14.45
C VAL A 32 5.66 -8.61 13.27
N GLU A 33 6.67 -9.44 13.01
CA GLU A 33 6.57 -10.59 12.12
C GLU A 33 5.95 -11.75 12.89
N SER A 34 4.67 -12.00 12.71
CA SER A 34 4.00 -13.10 13.39
C SER A 34 4.15 -14.41 12.63
N ALA A 35 4.38 -15.52 13.33
CA ALA A 35 4.44 -16.86 12.73
C ALA A 35 3.19 -17.17 11.90
N ARG A 36 2.05 -16.61 12.27
CA ARG A 36 0.80 -16.71 11.54
C ARG A 36 0.86 -16.11 10.13
N MET A 37 1.65 -15.04 9.91
CA MET A 37 1.88 -14.51 8.55
C MET A 37 2.61 -15.52 7.64
N LEU A 38 3.43 -16.39 8.25
CA LEU A 38 4.28 -17.35 7.54
C LEU A 38 3.55 -18.67 7.25
N THR A 39 2.38 -18.89 7.85
CA THR A 39 1.60 -20.11 7.69
C THR A 39 0.57 -20.01 6.57
N GLU A 40 -0.21 -21.05 6.36
CA GLU A 40 -1.11 -21.33 5.24
C GLU A 40 -2.03 -20.21 4.77
N GLU A 41 -2.35 -19.22 5.61
CA GLU A 41 -3.26 -18.12 5.25
C GLU A 41 -2.70 -17.21 4.14
N PHE A 42 -1.38 -17.14 3.97
CA PHE A 42 -0.76 -16.33 2.95
C PHE A 42 -0.20 -17.13 1.77
N GLY A 43 -0.11 -18.44 1.89
CA GLY A 43 0.13 -19.49 0.85
C GLY A 43 1.25 -19.26 -0.16
N SER A 44 1.56 -18.02 -0.54
CA SER A 44 2.52 -17.69 -1.58
C SER A 44 3.82 -17.12 -1.01
N LYS A 45 4.92 -17.84 -1.21
CA LYS A 45 6.27 -17.37 -0.87
C LYS A 45 6.64 -16.06 -1.58
N VAL A 46 6.13 -15.83 -2.79
CA VAL A 46 6.29 -14.59 -3.55
C VAL A 46 5.69 -13.40 -2.79
N ARG A 47 4.46 -13.57 -2.28
CA ARG A 47 3.80 -12.55 -1.48
C ARG A 47 4.52 -12.31 -0.15
N LEU A 48 4.94 -13.36 0.53
CA LEU A 48 5.72 -13.24 1.78
C LEU A 48 7.04 -12.53 1.53
N TYR A 49 7.77 -12.90 0.50
CA TYR A 49 8.99 -12.21 0.10
C TYR A 49 8.77 -10.69 -0.04
N PHE A 50 7.76 -10.30 -0.81
CA PHE A 50 7.44 -8.89 -1.01
C PHE A 50 7.10 -8.17 0.31
N LEU A 51 6.28 -8.76 1.17
CA LEU A 51 5.86 -8.16 2.44
C LEU A 51 7.03 -8.05 3.42
N LEU A 52 7.81 -9.12 3.60
CA LEU A 52 8.92 -9.14 4.55
C LEU A 52 10.09 -8.26 4.10
N SER A 53 10.45 -8.30 2.81
CA SER A 53 11.49 -7.42 2.26
C SER A 53 11.07 -5.95 2.35
N SER A 54 9.80 -5.64 2.06
CA SER A 54 9.29 -4.26 2.19
C SER A 54 9.33 -3.78 3.63
N ALA A 55 8.96 -4.62 4.60
CA ALA A 55 9.03 -4.28 6.01
C ALA A 55 10.47 -4.06 6.47
N ALA A 56 11.41 -4.91 6.04
CA ALA A 56 12.83 -4.77 6.40
C ALA A 56 13.46 -3.50 5.81
N HIS A 57 13.16 -3.15 4.56
CA HIS A 57 13.56 -1.87 3.98
C HIS A 57 12.95 -0.67 4.70
N PHE A 58 11.70 -0.79 5.11
CA PHE A 58 11.03 0.27 5.87
C PHE A 58 11.65 0.46 7.25
N VAL A 59 11.95 -0.63 7.96
CA VAL A 59 12.70 -0.58 9.23
C VAL A 59 14.02 0.15 9.04
N LYS A 60 14.83 -0.27 8.05
CA LYS A 60 16.08 0.41 7.74
C LYS A 60 15.90 1.89 7.45
N SER A 61 14.88 2.28 6.67
CA SER A 61 14.64 3.69 6.39
C SER A 61 14.27 4.51 7.64
N LEU A 62 13.53 3.93 8.58
CA LEU A 62 13.21 4.57 9.84
C LEU A 62 14.44 4.72 10.74
N GLU A 63 15.31 3.71 10.77
CA GLU A 63 16.59 3.79 11.50
C GLU A 63 17.50 4.86 10.91
N ASP A 64 17.59 4.94 9.58
CA ASP A 64 18.34 6.00 8.87
C ASP A 64 17.75 7.42 9.16
N ASP A 65 16.44 7.50 9.41
CA ASP A 65 15.73 8.74 9.84
C ASP A 65 15.85 9.00 11.36
N GLY A 66 16.59 8.16 12.10
CA GLY A 66 16.90 8.33 13.52
C GLY A 66 15.88 7.77 14.49
N TYR A 67 14.91 6.96 14.05
CA TYR A 67 14.00 6.25 14.93
C TYR A 67 14.69 5.06 15.63
N SER A 68 14.29 4.82 16.89
CA SER A 68 14.50 3.53 17.51
C SER A 68 13.44 2.56 16.98
N VAL A 69 13.86 1.46 16.37
CA VAL A 69 12.94 0.49 15.78
C VAL A 69 13.18 -0.91 16.36
N ILE A 70 12.10 -1.63 16.66
CA ILE A 70 12.14 -3.05 17.03
C ILE A 70 11.38 -3.84 15.97
N TYR A 71 12.07 -4.74 15.28
CA TYR A 71 11.47 -5.76 14.42
C TYR A 71 11.38 -7.07 15.21
N GLN A 72 10.19 -7.39 15.74
CA GLN A 72 9.97 -8.51 16.64
C GLN A 72 9.39 -9.72 15.90
N LYS A 73 10.05 -10.89 15.99
CA LYS A 73 9.47 -12.16 15.53
C LYS A 73 8.74 -12.82 16.71
N SER A 74 7.49 -13.27 16.50
CA SER A 74 6.66 -13.85 17.56
C SER A 74 5.56 -14.75 17.01
N ALA A 75 4.90 -15.54 17.86
CA ALA A 75 3.79 -16.40 17.44
C ALA A 75 2.59 -15.58 16.90
N THR A 76 2.22 -14.52 17.61
CA THR A 76 1.18 -13.57 17.19
C THR A 76 1.67 -12.14 17.33
N THR A 77 0.97 -11.20 16.70
CA THR A 77 1.26 -9.76 16.84
C THR A 77 1.17 -9.32 18.30
N VAL A 78 0.15 -9.76 19.02
CA VAL A 78 -0.05 -9.40 20.44
C VAL A 78 1.07 -9.96 21.32
N ASP A 79 1.52 -11.18 21.08
CA ASP A 79 2.63 -11.75 21.86
C ASP A 79 3.93 -10.96 21.63
N GLY A 80 4.19 -10.55 20.39
CA GLY A 80 5.33 -9.67 20.09
C GLY A 80 5.25 -8.32 20.81
N LEU A 81 4.06 -7.71 20.83
CA LEU A 81 3.86 -6.46 21.58
C LEU A 81 4.02 -6.64 23.09
N LYS A 82 3.57 -7.77 23.67
CA LYS A 82 3.79 -8.11 25.07
C LYS A 82 5.27 -8.21 25.42
N GLU A 83 6.08 -8.84 24.54
CA GLU A 83 7.52 -8.96 24.75
C GLU A 83 8.22 -7.58 24.72
N VAL A 84 7.79 -6.70 23.80
CA VAL A 84 8.30 -5.33 23.74
C VAL A 84 7.91 -4.55 25.00
N LEU A 85 6.67 -4.66 25.47
CA LEU A 85 6.21 -3.99 26.70
C LEU A 85 6.95 -4.46 27.96
N LYS A 86 7.32 -5.73 28.07
CA LYS A 86 8.14 -6.23 29.18
C LYS A 86 9.46 -5.47 29.33
N LYS A 87 10.05 -5.07 28.19
CA LYS A 87 11.31 -4.29 28.14
C LYS A 87 11.07 -2.77 28.25
N ASN A 88 9.84 -2.32 28.03
CA ASN A 88 9.43 -0.91 28.02
C ASN A 88 8.16 -0.73 28.83
N PRO A 89 8.17 -0.98 30.15
CA PRO A 89 6.95 -0.98 30.96
C PRO A 89 6.30 0.40 31.04
N GLY A 90 4.97 0.40 30.98
CA GLY A 90 4.17 1.62 31.15
C GLY A 90 4.04 2.50 29.91
N LEU A 91 4.69 2.18 28.79
CA LEU A 91 4.51 2.94 27.56
C LEU A 91 3.15 2.63 26.91
N PRO A 92 2.35 3.64 26.54
CA PRO A 92 1.14 3.42 25.76
C PRO A 92 1.50 2.97 24.35
N ILE A 93 0.66 2.10 23.77
CA ILE A 93 0.80 1.66 22.38
C ILE A 93 -0.27 2.33 21.53
N ILE A 94 0.13 2.92 20.42
CA ILE A 94 -0.76 3.42 19.38
C ILE A 94 -0.52 2.68 18.06
N ALA A 95 -1.54 2.57 17.23
CA ALA A 95 -1.45 2.04 15.87
C ALA A 95 -2.50 2.71 14.97
N ALA A 96 -2.27 2.77 13.66
CA ALA A 96 -3.37 3.04 12.75
C ALA A 96 -4.28 1.80 12.69
N THR A 97 -5.58 2.01 12.57
CA THR A 97 -6.56 0.92 12.49
C THR A 97 -6.20 -0.03 11.35
N PRO A 98 -5.93 -1.32 11.61
CA PRO A 98 -5.61 -2.28 10.56
C PRO A 98 -6.77 -2.53 9.62
N SER A 99 -6.48 -2.88 8.36
CA SER A 99 -7.49 -3.33 7.39
C SER A 99 -8.07 -4.71 7.75
N SER A 100 -7.31 -5.54 8.44
CA SER A 100 -7.75 -6.85 8.94
C SER A 100 -8.64 -6.69 10.18
N PHE A 101 -9.91 -7.14 10.07
CA PHE A 101 -10.86 -7.16 11.18
C PHE A 101 -10.29 -7.91 12.41
N ARG A 102 -9.69 -9.07 12.17
CA ARG A 102 -9.12 -9.92 13.22
C ARG A 102 -7.96 -9.22 13.95
N LEU A 103 -7.05 -8.58 13.20
CA LEU A 103 -5.95 -7.84 13.80
C LEU A 103 -6.46 -6.62 14.58
N LYS A 104 -7.43 -5.89 14.03
CA LYS A 104 -8.10 -4.79 14.72
C LYS A 104 -8.66 -5.24 16.06
N GLN A 105 -9.43 -6.35 16.08
CA GLN A 105 -10.00 -6.90 17.31
C GLN A 105 -8.91 -7.27 18.32
N SER A 106 -7.89 -8.01 17.88
CA SER A 106 -6.79 -8.44 18.77
C SER A 106 -6.04 -7.25 19.38
N LEU A 107 -5.80 -6.18 18.62
CA LEU A 107 -5.14 -4.97 19.12
C LEU A 107 -6.04 -4.21 20.09
N THR A 108 -7.34 -4.12 19.81
CA THR A 108 -8.33 -3.49 20.68
C THR A 108 -8.41 -4.22 22.03
N ASP A 109 -8.53 -5.54 22.00
CA ASP A 109 -8.60 -6.39 23.21
C ASP A 109 -7.31 -6.32 24.04
N PHE A 110 -6.20 -6.09 23.38
CA PHE A 110 -4.90 -5.89 24.03
C PHE A 110 -4.73 -4.47 24.64
N GLY A 111 -5.60 -3.52 24.33
CA GLY A 111 -5.54 -2.15 24.83
C GLY A 111 -4.69 -1.18 23.99
N VAL A 112 -4.46 -1.49 22.71
CA VAL A 112 -3.82 -0.56 21.78
C VAL A 112 -4.78 0.55 21.41
N THR A 113 -4.35 1.81 21.48
CA THR A 113 -5.12 2.95 20.99
C THR A 113 -5.06 2.99 19.47
N LEU A 114 -6.21 2.78 18.83
CA LEU A 114 -6.32 2.79 17.36
C LEU A 114 -6.66 4.19 16.84
N LEU A 115 -5.80 4.70 15.96
CA LEU A 115 -6.01 5.92 15.20
C LEU A 115 -6.77 5.63 13.91
N GLU A 116 -7.33 6.65 13.27
CA GLU A 116 -7.94 6.50 11.95
C GLU A 116 -6.92 5.97 10.93
N ASN A 117 -7.39 5.11 10.02
CA ASN A 117 -6.59 4.61 8.91
C ASN A 117 -6.70 5.57 7.72
N ASP A 118 -5.69 6.40 7.54
CA ASP A 118 -5.59 7.36 6.44
C ASP A 118 -4.82 6.82 5.21
N PHE A 119 -4.54 5.50 5.17
CA PHE A 119 -3.99 4.83 3.98
C PHE A 119 -5.02 4.65 2.85
N PHE A 120 -6.28 4.94 3.10
CA PHE A 120 -7.37 4.95 2.11
C PHE A 120 -7.85 6.38 1.86
N LEU A 121 -8.06 6.73 0.59
CA LEU A 121 -8.68 8.02 0.23
C LEU A 121 -10.12 8.15 0.75
N THR A 122 -10.78 7.03 0.98
CA THR A 122 -12.14 6.99 1.53
C THR A 122 -12.16 6.16 2.80
N PRO A 123 -12.08 6.80 3.98
CA PRO A 123 -12.30 6.13 5.25
C PRO A 123 -13.69 5.48 5.33
N ALA A 124 -13.81 4.41 6.14
CA ALA A 124 -15.09 3.69 6.32
C ALA A 124 -16.23 4.61 6.78
N ALA A 125 -15.96 5.63 7.60
CA ALA A 125 -16.95 6.60 8.04
C ALA A 125 -17.57 7.37 6.87
N ILE A 126 -16.77 7.79 5.90
CA ILE A 126 -17.24 8.50 4.68
C ILE A 126 -18.11 7.57 3.83
N PHE A 127 -17.69 6.31 3.65
CA PHE A 127 -18.52 5.32 2.95
C PHE A 127 -19.87 5.12 3.66
N ASN A 128 -19.87 4.92 4.97
CA ASN A 128 -21.09 4.70 5.76
C ASN A 128 -22.02 5.91 5.70
N GLN A 129 -21.49 7.13 5.76
CA GLN A 129 -22.28 8.35 5.60
C GLN A 129 -22.95 8.42 4.23
N TRP A 130 -22.20 8.13 3.17
CA TRP A 130 -22.76 8.09 1.81
C TRP A 130 -23.82 6.98 1.67
N ALA A 131 -23.50 5.77 2.16
CA ALA A 131 -24.36 4.59 2.05
C ALA A 131 -25.70 4.77 2.78
N GLY A 132 -25.70 5.46 3.93
CA GLY A 132 -26.93 5.73 4.71
C GLY A 132 -27.98 6.54 3.97
N GLY A 133 -27.60 7.30 2.94
CA GLY A 133 -28.53 8.06 2.09
C GLY A 133 -28.94 7.35 0.79
N GLN A 134 -28.48 6.10 0.55
CA GLN A 134 -28.69 5.41 -0.72
C GLN A 134 -29.77 4.33 -0.62
N LYS A 135 -30.62 4.22 -1.65
CA LYS A 135 -31.54 3.08 -1.84
C LYS A 135 -30.85 1.84 -2.39
N SER A 136 -29.74 2.01 -3.12
CA SER A 136 -28.91 0.95 -3.68
C SER A 136 -27.44 1.40 -3.76
N TYR A 137 -26.51 0.45 -3.62
CA TYR A 137 -25.07 0.74 -3.62
C TYR A 137 -24.50 0.56 -5.01
N LEU A 138 -24.68 1.56 -5.88
CA LEU A 138 -24.09 1.56 -7.22
C LEU A 138 -22.67 2.12 -7.18
N MET A 139 -21.70 1.35 -7.68
CA MET A 139 -20.29 1.75 -7.75
C MET A 139 -20.10 3.08 -8.47
N GLU A 140 -20.79 3.29 -9.60
CA GLU A 140 -20.73 4.54 -10.36
C GLU A 140 -21.18 5.76 -9.54
N SER A 141 -22.26 5.63 -8.76
CA SER A 141 -22.75 6.70 -7.90
C SER A 141 -21.76 7.04 -6.79
N PHE A 142 -21.16 6.01 -6.19
CA PHE A 142 -20.11 6.18 -5.18
C PHE A 142 -18.85 6.81 -5.78
N TYR A 143 -18.37 6.33 -6.91
CA TYR A 143 -17.24 6.89 -7.63
C TYR A 143 -17.39 8.38 -7.92
N ARG A 144 -18.56 8.80 -8.46
CA ARG A 144 -18.87 10.21 -8.72
C ARG A 144 -18.83 11.04 -7.43
N SER A 145 -19.42 10.54 -6.35
CA SER A 145 -19.40 11.21 -5.05
C SER A 145 -17.98 11.40 -4.52
N GLN A 146 -17.10 10.40 -4.72
CA GLN A 146 -15.69 10.49 -4.30
C GLN A 146 -14.89 11.47 -5.17
N ARG A 147 -15.09 11.49 -6.48
CA ARG A 147 -14.46 12.48 -7.36
C ARG A 147 -14.84 13.92 -6.97
N LEU A 148 -16.10 14.15 -6.69
CA LEU A 148 -16.59 15.45 -6.18
C LEU A 148 -15.95 15.80 -4.84
N ARG A 149 -15.97 14.88 -3.87
CA ARG A 149 -15.43 15.09 -2.53
C ARG A 149 -13.93 15.39 -2.54
N LEU A 150 -13.17 14.66 -3.38
CA LEU A 150 -11.72 14.80 -3.49
C LEU A 150 -11.28 15.86 -4.49
N ASN A 151 -12.23 16.46 -5.22
CA ASN A 151 -11.99 17.40 -6.30
C ASN A 151 -11.03 16.86 -7.38
N VAL A 152 -11.20 15.57 -7.76
CA VAL A 152 -10.34 14.88 -8.72
C VAL A 152 -10.92 14.96 -10.12
N LEU A 153 -10.25 15.70 -11.03
CA LEU A 153 -10.67 15.96 -12.42
C LEU A 153 -12.15 16.41 -12.50
N VAL A 154 -12.49 17.40 -11.67
CA VAL A 154 -13.83 17.99 -11.60
C VAL A 154 -13.69 19.52 -11.67
N GLU A 155 -14.50 20.16 -12.52
CA GLU A 155 -14.63 21.59 -12.66
C GLU A 155 -16.11 21.97 -12.61
N ASN A 156 -16.48 22.93 -11.75
CA ASN A 156 -17.89 23.37 -11.59
C ASN A 156 -18.88 22.20 -11.38
N ALA A 157 -18.49 21.21 -10.53
CA ALA A 157 -19.21 19.98 -10.26
C ALA A 157 -19.47 19.08 -11.51
N LYS A 158 -18.73 19.28 -12.59
CA LYS A 158 -18.77 18.45 -13.81
C LYS A 158 -17.43 17.74 -14.03
N PRO A 159 -17.44 16.55 -14.62
CA PRO A 159 -16.20 15.83 -14.89
C PRO A 159 -15.39 16.51 -15.99
N VAL A 160 -14.11 16.68 -15.79
CA VAL A 160 -13.15 17.04 -16.85
C VAL A 160 -13.20 15.95 -17.92
N GLY A 161 -13.21 16.36 -19.21
CA GLY A 161 -13.35 15.44 -20.35
C GLY A 161 -14.81 15.10 -20.70
N GLY A 162 -15.81 15.67 -20.00
CA GLY A 162 -17.23 15.57 -20.35
C GLY A 162 -17.95 14.30 -19.91
N ALA A 163 -17.22 13.26 -19.46
CA ALA A 163 -17.79 12.01 -18.97
C ALA A 163 -17.22 11.61 -17.60
N TRP A 164 -18.05 10.93 -16.78
CA TRP A 164 -17.61 10.44 -15.48
C TRP A 164 -16.69 9.22 -15.57
N ASN A 165 -16.88 8.36 -16.56
CA ASN A 165 -16.02 7.23 -16.86
C ASN A 165 -15.94 7.00 -18.37
N PHE A 166 -14.94 6.22 -18.79
CA PHE A 166 -14.67 5.82 -20.18
C PHE A 166 -14.59 4.30 -20.32
N ASP A 167 -15.21 3.53 -19.42
CA ASP A 167 -15.13 2.07 -19.34
C ASP A 167 -15.56 1.34 -20.63
N LYS A 168 -16.31 2.00 -21.50
CA LYS A 168 -16.70 1.45 -22.80
C LYS A 168 -15.56 1.37 -23.80
N GLU A 169 -14.48 2.11 -23.55
CA GLU A 169 -13.32 2.26 -24.45
C GLU A 169 -12.07 1.53 -23.94
N ASN A 170 -12.17 0.81 -22.78
CA ASN A 170 -11.01 0.22 -22.09
C ASN A 170 -10.61 -1.19 -22.57
N ARG A 171 -11.32 -1.75 -23.57
CA ARG A 171 -11.10 -3.11 -24.13
C ARG A 171 -10.72 -3.10 -25.61
N SER A 172 -9.93 -2.12 -26.02
CA SER A 172 -9.48 -2.04 -27.40
C SER A 172 -8.68 -3.28 -27.80
N PRO A 173 -8.91 -3.85 -28.97
CA PRO A 173 -8.12 -4.98 -29.45
C PRO A 173 -6.69 -4.51 -29.73
N LEU A 174 -5.73 -5.31 -29.32
CA LEU A 174 -4.32 -5.04 -29.60
C LEU A 174 -4.04 -5.20 -31.10
N PRO A 175 -3.32 -4.27 -31.75
CA PRO A 175 -2.89 -4.42 -33.12
C PRO A 175 -2.01 -5.67 -33.31
N LYS A 176 -2.12 -6.32 -34.46
CA LYS A 176 -1.26 -7.47 -34.76
C LYS A 176 0.22 -7.06 -34.73
N GLY A 177 1.03 -7.81 -33.98
CA GLY A 177 2.46 -7.52 -33.80
C GLY A 177 2.75 -6.32 -32.92
N TYR A 178 1.82 -5.95 -32.02
CA TYR A 178 2.00 -4.86 -31.07
C TYR A 178 3.23 -5.09 -30.21
N LYS A 179 4.09 -4.07 -30.11
CA LYS A 179 5.29 -4.10 -29.27
C LYS A 179 5.03 -3.35 -27.96
N PHE A 180 5.04 -4.09 -26.87
CA PHE A 180 4.92 -3.50 -25.56
C PHE A 180 6.23 -2.82 -25.13
N PRO A 181 6.16 -1.71 -24.36
CA PRO A 181 7.32 -1.19 -23.67
C PRO A 181 7.94 -2.26 -22.77
N PRO A 182 9.28 -2.22 -22.58
CA PRO A 182 9.93 -3.16 -21.70
C PRO A 182 9.42 -3.00 -20.27
N TYR A 183 9.24 -4.12 -19.59
CA TYR A 183 8.86 -4.17 -18.20
C TYR A 183 10.01 -3.66 -17.30
N LEU A 184 9.68 -2.89 -16.27
CA LEU A 184 10.67 -2.42 -15.30
C LEU A 184 11.08 -3.55 -14.37
N GLU A 185 12.31 -4.01 -14.47
CA GLU A 185 12.91 -4.92 -13.50
C GLU A 185 13.60 -4.17 -12.37
N HIS A 186 13.51 -4.72 -11.18
CA HIS A 186 14.16 -4.21 -9.98
C HIS A 186 15.34 -5.11 -9.60
N LYS A 187 16.47 -4.51 -9.30
CA LYS A 187 17.64 -5.26 -8.83
C LYS A 187 17.49 -5.52 -7.33
N PRO A 188 17.44 -6.80 -6.90
CA PRO A 188 17.45 -7.16 -5.49
C PRO A 188 18.75 -6.71 -4.80
N ASP A 189 18.64 -6.23 -3.57
CA ASP A 189 19.75 -5.90 -2.72
C ASP A 189 20.04 -6.98 -1.65
N GLU A 190 20.89 -6.68 -0.69
CA GLU A 190 21.29 -7.63 0.36
C GLU A 190 20.13 -8.04 1.27
N ILE A 191 19.18 -7.13 1.54
CA ILE A 191 17.96 -7.40 2.32
C ILE A 191 17.09 -8.40 1.58
N ASP A 192 16.87 -8.15 0.30
CA ASP A 192 16.08 -9.00 -0.59
C ASP A 192 16.67 -10.40 -0.71
N ILE A 193 17.98 -10.48 -0.91
CA ILE A 193 18.72 -11.76 -1.03
C ILE A 193 18.59 -12.57 0.26
N LYS A 194 18.77 -11.94 1.42
CA LYS A 194 18.64 -12.58 2.72
C LYS A 194 17.24 -13.17 2.93
N ILE A 195 16.19 -12.38 2.71
CA ILE A 195 14.81 -12.82 2.90
C ILE A 195 14.42 -13.91 1.91
N ALA A 196 14.87 -13.80 0.65
CA ALA A 196 14.65 -14.86 -0.33
C ALA A 196 15.26 -16.19 0.12
N ALA A 197 16.48 -16.16 0.67
CA ALA A 197 17.16 -17.33 1.21
C ALA A 197 16.40 -17.93 2.41
N GLU A 198 15.91 -17.11 3.34
CA GLU A 198 15.08 -17.55 4.49
C GLU A 198 13.79 -18.25 4.02
N LEU A 199 13.20 -17.78 2.92
CA LEU A 199 11.98 -18.37 2.32
C LEU A 199 12.26 -19.56 1.38
N GLY A 200 13.54 -19.84 1.08
CA GLY A 200 13.92 -20.90 0.13
C GLY A 200 13.46 -20.63 -1.30
N ILE A 201 13.56 -19.38 -1.76
CA ILE A 201 13.26 -18.94 -3.14
C ILE A 201 14.42 -18.12 -3.72
N LYS A 202 14.39 -17.86 -5.02
CA LYS A 202 15.27 -16.86 -5.62
C LYS A 202 14.71 -15.45 -5.38
N PRO A 203 15.59 -14.43 -5.21
CA PRO A 203 15.15 -13.04 -5.17
C PRO A 203 14.31 -12.67 -6.41
N LEU A 204 13.25 -11.89 -6.21
CA LEU A 204 12.33 -11.51 -7.28
C LEU A 204 12.68 -10.12 -7.80
N THR A 205 12.53 -9.93 -9.11
CA THR A 205 12.83 -8.68 -9.81
C THR A 205 11.57 -7.93 -10.26
N THR A 206 10.39 -8.55 -10.12
CA THR A 206 9.13 -8.03 -10.67
C THR A 206 8.64 -6.79 -9.93
N TRP A 207 8.72 -6.78 -8.60
CA TRP A 207 8.31 -5.67 -7.76
C TRP A 207 9.44 -5.23 -6.83
N ALA A 208 9.64 -3.91 -6.77
CA ALA A 208 10.55 -3.33 -5.79
C ALA A 208 10.01 -3.53 -4.37
N THR A 209 10.90 -3.67 -3.42
CA THR A 209 10.55 -3.86 -2.01
C THR A 209 10.82 -2.62 -1.16
N SER A 210 11.29 -1.53 -1.79
CA SER A 210 11.55 -0.25 -1.14
C SER A 210 10.65 0.86 -1.68
N ARG A 211 10.41 1.90 -0.86
CA ARG A 211 9.66 3.09 -1.28
C ARG A 211 10.32 3.81 -2.46
N ALA A 212 11.64 3.88 -2.51
CA ALA A 212 12.36 4.47 -3.64
C ALA A 212 12.11 3.69 -4.94
N GLY A 213 12.11 2.36 -4.87
CA GLY A 213 11.78 1.48 -5.99
C GLY A 213 10.31 1.60 -6.41
N ALA A 214 9.37 1.68 -5.46
CA ALA A 214 7.95 1.90 -5.75
C ALA A 214 7.71 3.23 -6.48
N LYS A 215 8.40 4.30 -6.09
CA LYS A 215 8.37 5.60 -6.82
C LYS A 215 8.94 5.51 -8.23
N LYS A 216 10.01 4.70 -8.43
CA LYS A 216 10.53 4.43 -9.78
C LYS A 216 9.51 3.67 -10.63
N ALA A 217 8.80 2.71 -10.05
CA ALA A 217 7.72 1.99 -10.73
C ALA A 217 6.56 2.92 -11.14
N LEU A 218 6.13 3.81 -10.25
CA LEU A 218 5.13 4.84 -10.57
C LEU A 218 5.60 5.74 -11.71
N LYS A 219 6.84 6.21 -11.65
CA LYS A 219 7.41 7.03 -12.72
C LYS A 219 7.46 6.29 -14.05
N ASN A 220 7.90 5.03 -14.04
CA ASN A 220 7.93 4.19 -15.25
C ASN A 220 6.54 4.00 -15.86
N PHE A 221 5.52 3.74 -15.02
CA PHE A 221 4.15 3.66 -15.47
C PHE A 221 3.69 4.94 -16.18
N LEU A 222 3.91 6.09 -15.55
CA LEU A 222 3.48 7.39 -16.07
C LEU A 222 4.21 7.77 -17.37
N ASP A 223 5.47 7.42 -17.50
CA ASP A 223 6.26 7.78 -18.66
C ASP A 223 6.02 6.86 -19.87
N ASN A 224 5.83 5.55 -19.64
CA ASN A 224 5.87 4.54 -20.69
C ASN A 224 4.54 3.84 -20.97
N HIS A 225 3.59 3.85 -20.01
CA HIS A 225 2.36 3.07 -20.12
C HIS A 225 1.09 3.90 -20.00
N PHE A 226 1.12 5.03 -19.29
CA PHE A 226 -0.06 5.81 -18.90
C PHE A 226 -0.92 6.25 -20.09
N ALA A 227 -0.30 6.69 -21.19
CA ALA A 227 -1.02 7.11 -22.39
C ALA A 227 -1.83 5.98 -23.06
N GLN A 228 -1.42 4.73 -22.87
CA GLN A 228 -2.08 3.54 -23.41
C GLN A 228 -2.87 2.76 -22.35
N PHE A 229 -2.83 3.20 -21.09
CA PHE A 229 -3.52 2.52 -19.99
C PHE A 229 -5.04 2.49 -20.22
N GLY A 230 -5.67 3.63 -20.51
CA GLY A 230 -7.10 3.71 -20.70
C GLY A 230 -7.64 2.75 -21.77
N PRO A 231 -7.17 2.80 -23.02
CA PRO A 231 -7.64 1.90 -24.08
C PRO A 231 -7.44 0.41 -23.81
N TYR A 232 -6.42 0.04 -23.03
CA TYR A 232 -6.03 -1.36 -22.82
C TYR A 232 -6.14 -1.82 -21.37
N GLU A 233 -6.87 -1.08 -20.51
CA GLU A 233 -6.99 -1.42 -19.08
C GLU A 233 -7.52 -2.84 -18.85
N ASP A 234 -8.55 -3.24 -19.59
CA ASP A 234 -9.18 -4.57 -19.53
C ASP A 234 -8.75 -5.49 -20.67
N ALA A 235 -7.75 -5.10 -21.48
CA ALA A 235 -7.24 -5.94 -22.55
C ALA A 235 -6.48 -7.14 -22.00
N MET A 236 -6.52 -8.27 -22.71
CA MET A 236 -5.78 -9.49 -22.36
C MET A 236 -5.06 -10.04 -23.60
N THR A 237 -3.86 -10.59 -23.38
CA THR A 237 -3.11 -11.36 -24.38
C THR A 237 -2.30 -12.45 -23.69
N VAL A 238 -1.97 -13.49 -24.43
CA VAL A 238 -1.06 -14.56 -23.96
C VAL A 238 0.42 -14.17 -24.13
N ASP A 239 0.70 -13.17 -24.95
CA ASP A 239 2.07 -12.81 -25.36
C ASP A 239 2.76 -11.87 -24.35
N ASN A 240 1.99 -11.19 -23.50
CA ASN A 240 2.52 -10.26 -22.49
C ASN A 240 1.61 -10.18 -21.27
N TRP A 241 2.15 -10.51 -20.10
CA TRP A 241 1.38 -10.52 -18.85
C TRP A 241 1.15 -9.13 -18.25
N ALA A 242 1.98 -8.15 -18.62
CA ALA A 242 1.96 -6.82 -18.01
C ALA A 242 1.16 -5.80 -18.85
N LEU A 243 1.09 -5.97 -20.17
CA LEU A 243 0.47 -5.01 -21.11
C LEU A 243 0.84 -3.56 -20.78
N HIS A 244 -0.17 -2.71 -20.59
CA HIS A 244 -0.03 -1.34 -20.10
C HIS A 244 -0.57 -1.16 -18.69
N HIS A 245 -0.75 -2.26 -17.92
CA HIS A 245 -1.21 -2.17 -16.55
C HIS A 245 -0.21 -1.41 -15.66
N SER A 246 -0.74 -0.70 -14.67
CA SER A 246 0.11 0.10 -13.76
C SER A 246 1.03 -0.74 -12.89
N LEU A 247 0.61 -1.96 -12.53
CA LEU A 247 1.28 -2.89 -11.62
C LEU A 247 1.60 -2.28 -10.24
N LEU A 248 0.86 -1.24 -9.85
CA LEU A 248 1.12 -0.46 -8.62
C LEU A 248 0.38 -1.00 -7.40
N SER A 249 -0.59 -1.90 -7.59
CA SER A 249 -1.43 -2.40 -6.50
C SER A 249 -0.64 -2.99 -5.32
N PRO A 250 0.47 -3.75 -5.48
CA PRO A 250 1.25 -4.22 -4.34
C PRO A 250 1.80 -3.08 -3.48
N TYR A 251 2.29 -2.00 -4.11
CA TYR A 251 2.85 -0.84 -3.42
C TYR A 251 1.79 -0.02 -2.67
N ILE A 252 0.58 0.08 -3.24
CA ILE A 252 -0.54 0.76 -2.61
C ILE A 252 -1.04 -0.07 -1.43
N ASN A 253 -1.16 -1.40 -1.60
CA ASN A 253 -1.67 -2.31 -0.59
C ASN A 253 -0.76 -2.45 0.64
N ASN A 254 0.55 -2.23 0.51
CA ASN A 254 1.46 -2.27 1.66
C ASN A 254 1.89 -0.87 2.15
N GLY A 255 1.37 0.21 1.55
CA GLY A 255 1.63 1.57 1.96
C GLY A 255 2.91 2.20 1.39
N LEU A 256 3.74 1.47 0.63
CA LEU A 256 4.93 2.05 -0.03
C LEU A 256 4.58 3.21 -0.95
N LEU A 257 3.40 3.17 -1.58
CA LEU A 257 2.78 4.31 -2.25
C LEU A 257 1.44 4.60 -1.59
N HIS A 258 1.19 5.86 -1.28
CA HIS A 258 -0.14 6.27 -0.87
C HIS A 258 -1.02 6.52 -2.11
N PRO A 259 -2.32 6.18 -2.10
CA PRO A 259 -3.21 6.41 -3.25
C PRO A 259 -3.22 7.86 -3.74
N SER A 260 -3.13 8.87 -2.84
CA SER A 260 -3.07 10.28 -3.24
C SER A 260 -1.84 10.59 -4.09
N GLU A 261 -0.68 10.00 -3.76
CA GLU A 261 0.55 10.21 -4.53
C GLU A 261 0.40 9.70 -5.98
N VAL A 262 -0.31 8.58 -6.15
CA VAL A 262 -0.57 8.01 -7.48
C VAL A 262 -1.55 8.88 -8.26
N VAL A 263 -2.65 9.28 -7.62
CA VAL A 263 -3.68 10.14 -8.24
C VAL A 263 -3.10 11.50 -8.63
N GLU A 264 -2.38 12.17 -7.71
CA GLU A 264 -1.75 13.48 -7.96
C GLU A 264 -0.73 13.40 -9.10
N ALA A 265 0.09 12.34 -9.14
CA ALA A 265 1.07 12.15 -10.19
C ALA A 265 0.42 11.88 -11.55
N ALA A 266 -0.69 11.14 -11.59
CA ALA A 266 -1.48 10.89 -12.79
C ALA A 266 -2.15 12.18 -13.31
N ILE A 267 -2.78 12.98 -12.44
CA ILE A 267 -3.36 14.28 -12.78
C ILE A 267 -2.27 15.19 -13.38
N LYS A 268 -1.16 15.35 -12.70
CA LYS A 268 -0.03 16.17 -13.17
C LYS A 268 0.54 15.70 -14.51
N ARG A 269 0.43 14.40 -14.81
CA ARG A 269 0.83 13.85 -16.12
C ARG A 269 -0.21 14.13 -17.20
N PHE A 270 -1.50 14.10 -16.83
CA PHE A 270 -2.61 14.41 -17.73
C PHE A 270 -2.63 15.89 -18.15
N GLU A 271 -2.28 16.80 -17.27
CA GLU A 271 -2.25 18.26 -17.52
C GLU A 271 -1.07 18.74 -18.37
N LYS A 272 -0.09 17.87 -18.67
CA LYS A 272 1.07 18.17 -19.53
C LYS A 272 0.84 17.76 -20.99
#